data_d9bfb64f3a89c9b2ae88b9f870c0471a
#
_entry.id   d9bfb64f3a89c9b2ae88b9f870c0471a
#
_cell.length_a   1.000
_cell.length_b   1.000
_cell.length_c   1.000
_cell.angle_alpha   90.00
_cell.angle_beta   90.00
_cell.angle_gamma   90.00
#
_symmetry.space_group_name_H-M   'P 1'
#
loop_
_entity.id
_entity.type
_entity.pdbx_description
1 polymer ?
#
loop_
_entity_poly.entity_id
_entity_poly.type
_entity_poly.pdbx_seq_one_letter_code
_entity_poly.pdbx_strand_id
1 'polypeptide(L)'
;MVKLKPIIVKIPENTKVALEGNYVKIEGTKGELSQEIVPGISVKLKNGEILIERSEEDKKLRALCGLTRALITNALVGVSNGFSKTLEL
;
A
#
# COMPACT_ATOMS: atom_id res chain seq x y z
N MET A 1 -17.84 -11.15 -18.30
CA MET A 1 -16.47 -10.82 -18.14
C MET A 1 -16.24 -9.96 -16.94
N VAL A 2 -15.33 -10.33 -16.12
CA VAL A 2 -15.10 -9.63 -14.87
C VAL A 2 -13.94 -8.67 -14.99
N LYS A 3 -14.12 -7.43 -14.54
CA LYS A 3 -13.05 -6.50 -14.55
C LYS A 3 -12.47 -6.42 -13.17
N LEU A 4 -11.18 -6.56 -13.05
CA LEU A 4 -10.53 -6.45 -11.77
C LEU A 4 -10.21 -4.98 -11.54
N LYS A 5 -10.86 -4.38 -10.58
CA LYS A 5 -10.64 -2.97 -10.30
C LYS A 5 -9.50 -2.82 -9.31
N PRO A 6 -8.59 -1.90 -9.54
CA PRO A 6 -7.49 -1.70 -8.62
C PRO A 6 -7.97 -1.01 -7.36
N ILE A 7 -7.26 -1.24 -6.28
CA ILE A 7 -7.52 -0.54 -5.04
C ILE A 7 -6.63 0.69 -5.07
N ILE A 8 -7.20 1.84 -4.85
CA ILE A 8 -6.44 3.08 -4.90
C ILE A 8 -6.22 3.62 -3.50
N VAL A 9 -4.97 3.88 -3.17
CA VAL A 9 -4.62 4.43 -1.86
C VAL A 9 -3.95 5.77 -2.11
N LYS A 10 -4.47 6.83 -1.51
CA LYS A 10 -3.91 8.14 -1.70
C LYS A 10 -2.66 8.32 -0.85
N ILE A 11 -1.67 9.00 -1.41
CA ILE A 11 -0.42 9.25 -0.72
C ILE A 11 -0.48 10.66 -0.12
N PRO A 12 -0.24 10.80 1.19
CA PRO A 12 -0.22 12.12 1.82
C PRO A 12 0.87 13.01 1.22
N GLU A 13 0.69 14.31 1.29
CA GLU A 13 1.64 15.22 0.71
C GLU A 13 3.04 15.09 1.24
N ASN A 14 3.21 14.77 2.49
CA ASN A 14 4.53 14.70 3.07
C ASN A 14 5.13 13.31 3.00
N THR A 15 4.62 12.46 2.13
CA THR A 15 5.06 11.08 2.06
C THR A 15 5.53 10.76 0.67
N LYS A 16 6.62 10.01 0.57
CA LYS A 16 7.14 9.58 -0.70
C LYS A 16 7.06 8.07 -0.77
N VAL A 17 6.74 7.56 -1.93
CA VAL A 17 6.63 6.12 -2.12
C VAL A 17 7.45 5.74 -3.33
N ALA A 18 8.17 4.66 -3.23
CA ALA A 18 8.97 4.16 -4.34
C ALA A 18 8.79 2.66 -4.43
N LEU A 19 8.92 2.12 -5.63
CA LEU A 19 8.85 0.69 -5.82
C LEU A 19 10.24 0.18 -6.14
N GLU A 20 10.67 -0.84 -5.40
CA GLU A 20 11.97 -1.41 -5.62
C GLU A 20 11.82 -2.92 -5.63
N GLY A 21 11.92 -3.54 -6.78
CA GLY A 21 11.79 -4.98 -6.88
C GLY A 21 10.43 -5.43 -6.33
N ASN A 22 10.46 -6.21 -5.27
CA ASN A 22 9.24 -6.69 -4.67
C ASN A 22 8.84 -5.90 -3.44
N TYR A 23 9.40 -4.71 -3.26
CA TYR A 23 9.10 -3.93 -2.08
C TYR A 23 8.54 -2.57 -2.42
N VAL A 24 7.66 -2.08 -1.56
CA VAL A 24 7.18 -0.72 -1.65
C VAL A 24 7.87 0.01 -0.52
N LYS A 25 8.63 1.04 -0.84
CA LYS A 25 9.32 1.81 0.17
C LYS A 25 8.53 3.08 0.42
N ILE A 26 8.17 3.32 1.66
CA ILE A 26 7.34 4.46 2.05
C ILE A 26 8.13 5.32 3.01
N GLU A 27 8.32 6.58 2.64
CA GLU A 27 9.06 7.50 3.45
C GLU A 27 8.22 8.70 3.80
N GLY A 28 8.26 9.15 5.00
CA GLY A 28 7.54 10.35 5.43
C GLY A 28 8.38 11.17 6.37
N THR A 29 7.79 12.21 6.92
CA THR A 29 8.53 13.10 7.81
C THR A 29 8.83 12.45 9.15
N LYS A 30 8.10 11.43 9.51
CA LYS A 30 8.29 10.77 10.80
C LYS A 30 9.00 9.43 10.72
N GLY A 31 9.39 9.00 9.56
CA GLY A 31 10.13 7.75 9.44
C GLY A 31 9.96 7.12 8.07
N GLU A 32 10.44 5.91 7.94
CA GLU A 32 10.29 5.21 6.70
C GLU A 32 10.02 3.75 6.95
N LEU A 33 9.33 3.11 6.04
CA LEU A 33 9.02 1.70 6.15
C LEU A 33 9.10 1.09 4.76
N SER A 34 9.33 -0.22 4.70
CA SER A 34 9.25 -0.91 3.44
C SER A 34 8.31 -2.09 3.64
N GLN A 35 7.54 -2.40 2.62
CA GLN A 35 6.57 -3.46 2.71
C GLN A 35 6.76 -4.39 1.55
N GLU A 36 6.86 -5.67 1.82
CA GLU A 36 7.05 -6.64 0.77
C GLU A 36 5.74 -6.87 0.02
N ILE A 37 5.83 -6.98 -1.29
CA ILE A 37 4.68 -7.22 -2.12
C ILE A 37 4.57 -8.73 -2.33
N VAL A 38 3.44 -9.30 -1.96
CA VAL A 38 3.27 -10.75 -2.07
C VAL A 38 3.06 -11.15 -3.53
N PRO A 39 3.40 -12.38 -3.89
CA PRO A 39 3.21 -12.85 -5.25
C PRO A 39 1.73 -12.80 -5.63
N GLY A 40 1.45 -12.47 -6.85
CA GLY A 40 0.09 -12.38 -7.33
C GLY A 40 -0.53 -11.01 -7.17
N ILE A 41 0.13 -10.14 -6.45
CA ILE A 41 -0.35 -8.77 -6.24
C ILE A 41 0.60 -7.82 -6.95
N SER A 42 0.05 -6.88 -7.66
CA SER A 42 0.85 -5.88 -8.35
C SER A 42 0.58 -4.51 -7.73
N VAL A 43 1.63 -3.76 -7.56
CA VAL A 43 1.51 -2.42 -6.99
C VAL A 43 2.10 -1.45 -7.99
N LYS A 44 1.38 -0.40 -8.29
CA LYS A 44 1.85 0.62 -9.22
C LYS A 44 1.72 1.98 -8.59
N LEU A 45 2.55 2.90 -9.03
CA LEU A 45 2.48 4.25 -8.53
C LEU A 45 1.91 5.15 -9.60
N LYS A 46 1.05 6.06 -9.18
CA LYS A 46 0.48 7.01 -10.09
C LYS A 46 0.52 8.32 -9.34
N ASN A 47 0.40 9.44 -10.02
CA ASN A 47 0.54 10.73 -9.37
C ASN A 47 -0.20 10.81 -8.06
N GLY A 48 0.51 10.69 -6.99
CA GLY A 48 -0.06 10.82 -5.66
C GLY A 48 -0.93 9.67 -5.21
N GLU A 49 -0.86 8.54 -5.90
CA GLU A 49 -1.69 7.40 -5.53
C GLU A 49 -0.95 6.09 -5.74
N ILE A 50 -1.34 5.10 -4.97
CA ILE A 50 -0.79 3.76 -5.10
C ILE A 50 -1.93 2.89 -5.61
N LEU A 51 -1.67 2.15 -6.68
CA LEU A 51 -2.66 1.26 -7.24
C LEU A 51 -2.28 -0.17 -6.90
N ILE A 52 -3.19 -0.89 -6.29
CA ILE A 52 -2.96 -2.28 -5.92
C ILE A 52 -3.86 -3.15 -6.77
N GLU A 53 -3.27 -4.07 -7.51
CA GLU A 53 -4.01 -4.92 -8.41
C GLU A 53 -3.69 -6.36 -8.13
N ARG A 54 -4.58 -7.25 -8.52
CA ARG A 54 -4.29 -8.67 -8.39
C ARG A 54 -4.26 -9.27 -9.79
N SER A 55 -3.47 -10.33 -9.94
CA SER A 55 -3.29 -10.90 -11.26
C SER A 55 -4.52 -11.65 -11.73
N GLU A 56 -5.32 -12.16 -10.84
CA GLU A 56 -6.55 -12.81 -11.24
C GLU A 56 -7.55 -12.77 -10.10
N GLU A 57 -8.77 -13.09 -10.39
CA GLU A 57 -9.80 -13.02 -9.39
C GLU A 57 -9.82 -14.30 -8.60
N ASP A 58 -9.26 -14.31 -7.44
CA ASP A 58 -9.15 -15.46 -6.60
C ASP A 58 -9.42 -14.98 -5.18
N LYS A 59 -10.06 -15.79 -4.37
CA LYS A 59 -10.38 -15.41 -3.01
C LYS A 59 -9.11 -15.09 -2.22
N LYS A 60 -8.07 -15.88 -2.40
CA LYS A 60 -6.83 -15.62 -1.68
C LYS A 60 -6.24 -14.30 -2.10
N LEU A 61 -6.25 -14.02 -3.40
CA LEU A 61 -5.68 -12.77 -3.88
C LEU A 61 -6.53 -11.58 -3.44
N ARG A 62 -7.84 -11.75 -3.36
CA ARG A 62 -8.68 -10.67 -2.85
C ARG A 62 -8.33 -10.36 -1.40
N ALA A 63 -8.15 -11.40 -0.59
CA ALA A 63 -7.79 -11.21 0.80
C ALA A 63 -6.41 -10.55 0.92
N LEU A 64 -5.48 -10.99 0.07
CA LEU A 64 -4.13 -10.42 0.09
C LEU A 64 -4.13 -8.96 -0.37
N CYS A 65 -4.97 -8.62 -1.33
CA CYS A 65 -5.09 -7.25 -1.76
C CYS A 65 -5.59 -6.38 -0.62
N GLY A 66 -6.60 -6.84 0.09
CA GLY A 66 -7.12 -6.10 1.23
C GLY A 66 -6.08 -5.94 2.33
N LEU A 67 -5.34 -7.00 2.59
CA LEU A 67 -4.29 -6.94 3.59
C LEU A 67 -3.19 -5.97 3.15
N THR A 68 -2.78 -6.04 1.89
CA THR A 68 -1.75 -5.16 1.37
C THR A 68 -2.19 -3.70 1.47
N ARG A 69 -3.45 -3.43 1.13
CA ARG A 69 -3.97 -2.09 1.23
C ARG A 69 -3.92 -1.61 2.67
N ALA A 70 -4.32 -2.46 3.61
CA ALA A 70 -4.31 -2.06 5.02
C ALA A 70 -2.89 -1.79 5.51
N LEU A 71 -1.95 -2.63 5.12
CA LEU A 71 -0.56 -2.46 5.54
C LEU A 71 0.02 -1.18 4.97
N ILE A 72 -0.25 -0.91 3.70
CA ILE A 72 0.26 0.30 3.08
C ILE A 72 -0.39 1.53 3.69
N THR A 73 -1.69 1.48 3.93
CA THR A 73 -2.40 2.60 4.53
C THR A 73 -1.83 2.89 5.93
N ASN A 74 -1.62 1.83 6.72
CA ASN A 74 -1.07 2.03 8.05
C ASN A 74 0.35 2.59 7.99
N ALA A 75 1.14 2.13 7.02
CA ALA A 75 2.49 2.64 6.87
C ALA A 75 2.47 4.11 6.50
N LEU A 76 1.56 4.51 5.61
CA LEU A 76 1.46 5.92 5.22
C LEU A 76 1.09 6.78 6.41
N VAL A 77 0.15 6.33 7.22
CA VAL A 77 -0.24 7.09 8.40
C VAL A 77 0.93 7.13 9.38
N GLY A 78 1.61 6.01 9.56
CA GLY A 78 2.71 5.97 10.52
C GLY A 78 3.84 6.90 10.16
N VAL A 79 4.26 6.91 8.89
CA VAL A 79 5.40 7.74 8.50
C VAL A 79 5.01 9.22 8.39
N SER A 80 3.74 9.53 8.24
CA SER A 80 3.35 10.93 8.13
C SER A 80 2.95 11.52 9.49
N ASN A 81 2.33 10.73 10.37
CA ASN A 81 1.91 11.23 11.67
C ASN A 81 2.68 10.65 12.85
N GLY A 82 3.57 9.74 12.59
CA GLY A 82 4.29 9.08 13.67
C GLY A 82 3.60 7.80 14.07
N PHE A 83 4.39 6.86 14.58
CA PHE A 83 3.82 5.60 14.98
C PHE A 83 3.31 5.67 16.39
N SER A 84 2.25 6.39 16.61
CA SER A 84 1.75 6.56 17.90
C SER A 84 0.75 5.51 18.10
N LYS A 85 0.59 5.15 19.33
CA LYS A 85 -0.23 4.15 19.59
C LYS A 85 -1.52 4.45 19.51
N THR A 86 -1.88 5.46 19.28
CA THR A 86 -3.12 5.81 19.44
C THR A 86 -4.05 5.27 18.62
N LEU A 87 -3.95 4.50 17.91
CA LEU A 87 -4.83 4.09 17.19
C LEU A 87 -5.68 3.28 17.64
N GLU A 88 -6.01 3.14 18.44
CA GLU A 88 -6.81 2.39 18.84
C GLU A 88 -7.89 2.61 18.49
N LEU A 89 -8.52 2.40 18.20
CA LEU A 89 -9.62 2.68 17.76
C LEU A 89 -10.40 2.10 18.16
#